data_773979d83af82e2b037a0e6cb685a892
#
_entry.id   773979d83af82e2b037a0e6cb685a892
#
_cell.length_a   1.000
_cell.length_b   1.000
_cell.length_c   1.000
_cell.angle_alpha   90.00
_cell.angle_beta   90.00
_cell.angle_gamma   90.00
#
_symmetry.space_group_name_H-M   'P 1'
#
loop_
_entity.id
_entity.type
_entity.pdbx_description
1 polymer ?
#
loop_
_entity_poly.entity_id
_entity_poly.type
_entity_poly.pdbx_seq_one_letter_code
_entity_poly.pdbx_strand_id
1 'polypeptide(L)'
;VTGNVFGKNMEGSMPLKIEKKEAERILRTCNKGSQLILTVEAQKMPVLLKEIDYNAMKHEIVEMDFQALVKGEKVHSVAEVVLLNHEKVKSGVVELLLEEISYEALPENLIEKVEIDLDGKTAGDTIRVKDLPIATAEGIHLKTNPEETVVQVTEVHNAPEEEETEEAAEE
;
A
#
# COMPACT_ATOMS: atom_id res chain seq x y z
N VAL A 1 10.86 -13.56 15.25
CA VAL A 1 10.29 -12.22 15.03
C VAL A 1 9.44 -11.86 16.23
N THR A 2 9.55 -10.64 16.70
CA THR A 2 8.68 -10.09 17.73
C THR A 2 7.41 -9.54 17.09
N GLY A 3 6.34 -9.47 17.86
CA GLY A 3 5.10 -8.87 17.41
C GLY A 3 4.24 -8.44 18.58
N ASN A 4 3.29 -7.56 18.32
CA ASN A 4 2.33 -7.12 19.31
C ASN A 4 0.90 -7.23 18.76
N VAL A 5 -0.02 -7.66 19.62
CA VAL A 5 -1.45 -7.56 19.34
C VAL A 5 -2.05 -6.54 20.29
N PHE A 6 -2.77 -5.58 19.75
CA PHE A 6 -3.49 -4.58 20.52
C PHE A 6 -4.95 -4.45 20.01
N GLY A 7 -5.82 -3.96 20.86
CA GLY A 7 -7.22 -3.75 20.50
C GLY A 7 -7.99 -3.11 21.65
N LYS A 8 -9.13 -2.50 21.35
CA LYS A 8 -9.94 -1.80 22.36
C LYS A 8 -10.49 -2.72 23.45
N ASN A 9 -10.73 -4.00 23.13
CA ASN A 9 -11.23 -4.98 24.08
C ASN A 9 -10.14 -5.72 24.84
N MET A 10 -8.89 -5.30 24.68
CA MET A 10 -7.74 -5.86 25.39
C MET A 10 -7.26 -4.88 26.46
N GLU A 11 -6.92 -5.38 27.64
CA GLU A 11 -6.33 -4.59 28.74
C GLU A 11 -4.84 -4.23 28.47
N GLY A 12 -4.52 -3.80 27.24
CA GLY A 12 -3.18 -3.45 26.79
C GLY A 12 -2.73 -4.22 25.56
N SER A 13 -1.47 -4.11 25.22
CA SER A 13 -0.86 -4.88 24.14
C SER A 13 -0.36 -6.24 24.62
N MET A 14 -0.58 -7.27 23.82
CA MET A 14 -0.08 -8.61 24.09
C MET A 14 1.15 -8.87 23.20
N PRO A 15 2.35 -9.02 23.80
CA PRO A 15 3.53 -9.34 23.02
C PRO A 15 3.47 -10.78 22.50
N LEU A 16 3.87 -10.95 21.25
CA LEU A 16 3.92 -12.23 20.56
C LEU A 16 5.33 -12.58 20.14
N LYS A 17 5.57 -13.88 20.04
CA LYS A 17 6.74 -14.43 19.37
C LYS A 17 6.28 -15.24 18.17
N ILE A 18 6.70 -14.82 16.99
CA ILE A 18 6.31 -15.40 15.70
C ILE A 18 7.50 -16.18 15.16
N GLU A 19 7.27 -17.39 14.68
CA GLU A 19 8.30 -18.16 14.00
C GLU A 19 8.74 -17.44 12.72
N LYS A 20 10.04 -17.45 12.43
CA LYS A 20 10.59 -16.76 11.24
C LYS A 20 9.92 -17.21 9.94
N LYS A 21 9.65 -18.50 9.80
CA LYS A 21 8.98 -19.07 8.62
C LYS A 21 7.55 -18.54 8.43
N GLU A 22 6.80 -18.41 9.52
CA GLU A 22 5.44 -17.87 9.48
C GLU A 22 5.45 -16.37 9.19
N ALA A 23 6.39 -15.62 9.78
CA ALA A 23 6.56 -14.21 9.49
C ALA A 23 6.91 -13.97 8.01
N GLU A 24 7.84 -14.74 7.44
CA GLU A 24 8.18 -14.69 6.02
C GLU A 24 7.01 -15.06 5.11
N ARG A 25 6.17 -16.01 5.54
CA ARG A 25 4.96 -16.37 4.83
C ARG A 25 3.96 -15.23 4.81
N ILE A 26 3.71 -14.60 5.96
CA ILE A 26 2.83 -13.43 6.07
C ILE A 26 3.34 -12.31 5.16
N LEU A 27 4.64 -11.99 5.19
CA LEU A 27 5.24 -10.96 4.34
C LEU A 27 5.03 -11.21 2.83
N ARG A 28 4.99 -12.48 2.41
CA ARG A 28 4.79 -12.84 0.99
C ARG A 28 3.33 -12.82 0.54
N THR A 29 2.40 -13.06 1.45
CA THR A 29 0.98 -13.27 1.11
C THR A 29 0.08 -12.13 1.55
N CYS A 30 0.52 -11.32 2.49
CA CYS A 30 -0.26 -10.28 3.13
C CYS A 30 0.50 -8.96 3.10
N ASN A 31 -0.26 -7.88 2.98
CA ASN A 31 0.24 -6.51 3.04
C ASN A 31 -0.35 -5.81 4.26
N LYS A 32 0.08 -4.58 4.53
CA LYS A 32 -0.59 -3.73 5.51
C LYS A 32 -2.09 -3.65 5.18
N GLY A 33 -2.94 -3.73 6.18
CA GLY A 33 -4.38 -3.74 5.99
C GLY A 33 -5.00 -5.11 5.70
N SER A 34 -4.21 -6.19 5.56
CA SER A 34 -4.71 -7.55 5.37
C SER A 34 -5.29 -8.11 6.67
N GLN A 35 -6.41 -8.84 6.53
CA GLN A 35 -7.04 -9.55 7.64
C GLN A 35 -6.43 -10.94 7.79
N LEU A 36 -6.12 -11.30 9.03
CA LEU A 36 -5.53 -12.59 9.39
C LEU A 36 -6.26 -13.22 10.56
N ILE A 37 -6.11 -14.53 10.71
CA ILE A 37 -6.53 -15.23 11.92
C ILE A 37 -5.27 -15.67 12.65
N LEU A 38 -4.96 -14.99 13.75
CA LEU A 38 -3.90 -15.43 14.65
C LEU A 38 -4.39 -16.53 15.57
N THR A 39 -3.56 -17.56 15.76
CA THR A 39 -3.78 -18.60 16.75
C THR A 39 -2.72 -18.46 17.83
N VAL A 40 -3.12 -18.00 18.99
CA VAL A 40 -2.27 -17.80 20.17
C VAL A 40 -2.77 -18.73 21.27
N GLU A 41 -1.94 -19.62 21.79
CA GLU A 41 -2.29 -20.55 22.86
C GLU A 41 -3.63 -21.30 22.64
N ALA A 42 -3.88 -21.74 21.40
CA ALA A 42 -5.11 -22.42 20.96
C ALA A 42 -6.36 -21.49 20.84
N GLN A 43 -6.26 -20.22 21.08
CA GLN A 43 -7.31 -19.24 20.81
C GLN A 43 -7.12 -18.63 19.42
N LYS A 44 -8.20 -18.61 18.63
CA LYS A 44 -8.23 -17.96 17.31
C LYS A 44 -8.84 -16.58 17.44
N MET A 45 -8.10 -15.59 17.00
CA MET A 45 -8.59 -14.20 16.96
C MET A 45 -8.40 -13.59 15.57
N PRO A 46 -9.43 -12.94 15.03
CA PRO A 46 -9.30 -12.17 13.80
C PRO A 46 -8.52 -10.89 14.09
N VAL A 47 -7.50 -10.61 13.28
CA VAL A 47 -6.65 -9.43 13.43
C VAL A 47 -6.42 -8.76 12.09
N LEU A 48 -6.09 -7.49 12.14
CA LEU A 48 -5.63 -6.68 11.01
C LEU A 48 -4.11 -6.51 11.14
N LEU A 49 -3.37 -6.77 10.07
CA LEU A 49 -1.96 -6.47 10.00
C LEU A 49 -1.76 -4.96 9.85
N LYS A 50 -1.20 -4.32 10.87
CA LYS A 50 -1.03 -2.86 10.90
C LYS A 50 0.31 -2.43 10.36
N GLU A 51 1.36 -3.07 10.81
CA GLU A 51 2.72 -2.67 10.47
C GLU A 51 3.65 -3.88 10.40
N ILE A 52 4.61 -3.78 9.51
CA ILE A 52 5.71 -4.75 9.37
C ILE A 52 7.00 -3.94 9.32
N ASP A 53 7.81 -4.10 10.34
CA ASP A 53 9.16 -3.56 10.35
C ASP A 53 10.12 -4.53 9.69
N TYR A 54 10.68 -4.11 8.56
CA TYR A 54 11.61 -4.89 7.77
C TYR A 54 12.98 -4.23 7.70
N ASN A 55 14.01 -4.96 8.13
CA ASN A 55 15.40 -4.53 7.99
C ASN A 55 15.93 -4.95 6.62
N ALA A 56 15.99 -3.99 5.67
CA ALA A 56 16.45 -4.24 4.30
C ALA A 56 17.92 -4.67 4.23
N MET A 57 18.78 -4.20 5.14
CA MET A 57 20.21 -4.55 5.13
C MET A 57 20.47 -6.00 5.55
N LYS A 58 19.68 -6.51 6.50
CA LYS A 58 19.81 -7.89 7.00
C LYS A 58 18.83 -8.86 6.34
N HIS A 59 17.91 -8.35 5.51
CA HIS A 59 16.80 -9.10 4.94
C HIS A 59 15.98 -9.87 6.00
N GLU A 60 15.67 -9.18 7.10
CA GLU A 60 14.97 -9.77 8.24
C GLU A 60 13.78 -8.91 8.65
N ILE A 61 12.69 -9.60 8.99
CA ILE A 61 11.55 -8.97 9.65
C ILE A 61 11.91 -8.78 11.12
N VAL A 62 11.80 -7.56 11.61
CA VAL A 62 12.12 -7.17 12.99
C VAL A 62 10.90 -7.32 13.86
N GLU A 63 9.80 -6.70 13.46
CA GLU A 63 8.55 -6.64 14.22
C GLU A 63 7.32 -6.69 13.32
N MET A 64 6.22 -7.18 13.85
CA MET A 64 4.91 -7.21 13.20
C MET A 64 3.83 -6.79 14.19
N ASP A 65 3.07 -5.76 13.86
CA ASP A 65 2.01 -5.25 14.70
C ASP A 65 0.63 -5.61 14.16
N PHE A 66 -0.21 -6.11 15.05
CA PHE A 66 -1.56 -6.58 14.73
C PHE A 66 -2.59 -5.85 15.57
N GLN A 67 -3.71 -5.51 14.97
CA GLN A 67 -4.88 -4.98 15.67
C GLN A 67 -5.98 -6.02 15.73
N ALA A 68 -6.42 -6.39 16.94
CA ALA A 68 -7.56 -7.29 17.12
C ALA A 68 -8.83 -6.66 16.54
N LEU A 69 -9.58 -7.43 15.74
CA LEU A 69 -10.81 -7.01 15.11
C LEU A 69 -12.01 -7.35 15.99
N VAL A 70 -12.88 -6.37 16.20
CA VAL A 70 -14.14 -6.54 16.94
C VAL A 70 -15.29 -6.29 15.98
N LYS A 71 -16.28 -7.18 15.97
CA LYS A 71 -17.48 -7.01 15.14
C LYS A 71 -18.22 -5.74 15.50
N GLY A 72 -18.62 -4.98 14.48
CA GLY A 72 -19.39 -3.74 14.66
C GLY A 72 -18.55 -2.52 15.05
N GLU A 73 -17.24 -2.65 15.18
CA GLU A 73 -16.35 -1.55 15.47
C GLU A 73 -15.54 -1.15 14.22
N LYS A 74 -15.55 0.16 13.93
CA LYS A 74 -14.74 0.70 12.82
C LYS A 74 -13.27 0.65 13.18
N VAL A 75 -12.46 0.24 12.22
CA VAL A 75 -11.01 0.20 12.34
C VAL A 75 -10.37 1.05 11.24
N HIS A 76 -9.26 1.67 11.57
CA HIS A 76 -8.43 2.34 10.58
C HIS A 76 -7.61 1.29 9.84
N SER A 77 -7.65 1.33 8.52
CA SER A 77 -6.85 0.48 7.65
C SER A 77 -6.25 1.28 6.52
N VAL A 78 -5.38 0.64 5.78
CA VAL A 78 -4.80 1.16 4.55
C VAL A 78 -5.07 0.16 3.44
N ALA A 79 -5.31 0.66 2.23
CA ALA A 79 -5.41 -0.15 1.02
C ALA A 79 -4.21 0.17 0.13
N GLU A 80 -3.50 -0.86 -0.30
CA GLU A 80 -2.38 -0.74 -1.22
C GLU A 80 -2.88 -0.45 -2.64
N VAL A 81 -2.24 0.49 -3.31
CA VAL A 81 -2.53 0.82 -4.70
C VAL A 81 -1.73 -0.09 -5.63
N VAL A 82 -2.42 -0.84 -6.46
CA VAL A 82 -1.82 -1.74 -7.45
C VAL A 82 -2.12 -1.24 -8.85
N LEU A 83 -1.07 -0.97 -9.63
CA LEU A 83 -1.21 -0.54 -11.02
C LEU A 83 -1.28 -1.74 -11.95
N LEU A 84 -2.34 -1.80 -12.75
CA LEU A 84 -2.52 -2.81 -13.79
C LEU A 84 -2.21 -2.19 -15.17
N ASN A 85 -1.70 -3.01 -16.08
CA ASN A 85 -1.46 -2.64 -17.48
C ASN A 85 -0.52 -1.42 -17.69
N HIS A 86 0.36 -1.13 -16.73
CA HIS A 86 1.31 -0.01 -16.84
C HIS A 86 2.21 -0.12 -18.08
N GLU A 87 2.47 -1.34 -18.57
CA GLU A 87 3.25 -1.60 -19.79
C GLU A 87 2.54 -1.13 -21.07
N LYS A 88 1.23 -0.91 -21.02
CA LYS A 88 0.43 -0.47 -22.18
C LYS A 88 0.45 1.05 -22.37
N VAL A 89 0.95 1.80 -21.43
CA VAL A 89 1.12 3.26 -21.55
C VAL A 89 2.23 3.54 -22.56
N LYS A 90 1.85 3.92 -23.78
CA LYS A 90 2.77 4.03 -24.92
C LYS A 90 3.60 5.31 -24.95
N SER A 91 3.13 6.36 -24.29
CA SER A 91 3.79 7.66 -24.28
C SER A 91 3.68 8.27 -22.89
N GLY A 92 4.77 8.21 -22.14
CA GLY A 92 4.87 8.81 -20.82
C GLY A 92 5.51 7.89 -19.79
N VAL A 93 5.86 8.47 -18.68
CA VAL A 93 6.32 7.79 -17.46
C VAL A 93 5.17 7.79 -16.46
N VAL A 94 4.85 6.61 -15.95
CA VAL A 94 3.84 6.45 -14.90
C VAL A 94 4.52 6.72 -13.55
N GLU A 95 4.04 7.71 -12.84
CA GLU A 95 4.48 8.07 -11.49
C GLU A 95 3.38 7.73 -10.50
N LEU A 96 3.68 6.80 -9.58
CA LEU A 96 2.83 6.49 -8.44
C LEU A 96 3.22 7.44 -7.30
N LEU A 97 2.34 8.39 -7.00
CA LEU A 97 2.56 9.42 -5.97
C LEU A 97 2.04 8.98 -4.60
N LEU A 98 1.02 8.12 -4.59
CA LEU A 98 0.41 7.61 -3.36
C LEU A 98 0.29 6.09 -3.43
N GLU A 99 1.09 5.41 -2.64
CA GLU A 99 1.15 3.94 -2.62
C GLU A 99 0.07 3.32 -1.72
N GLU A 100 -0.37 4.06 -0.69
CA GLU A 100 -1.32 3.58 0.30
C GLU A 100 -2.46 4.59 0.51
N ILE A 101 -3.70 4.14 0.55
CA ILE A 101 -4.88 4.95 0.83
C ILE A 101 -5.40 4.62 2.21
N SER A 102 -5.38 5.61 3.12
CA SER A 102 -5.89 5.47 4.48
C SER A 102 -7.40 5.66 4.53
N TYR A 103 -8.07 4.75 5.19
CA TYR A 103 -9.51 4.78 5.36
C TYR A 103 -9.95 4.15 6.69
N GLU A 104 -11.21 4.33 7.04
CA GLU A 104 -11.86 3.74 8.20
C GLU A 104 -13.10 2.97 7.74
N ALA A 105 -13.20 1.71 8.14
CA ALA A 105 -14.33 0.85 7.79
C ALA A 105 -14.62 -0.19 8.89
N LEU A 106 -15.77 -0.85 8.77
CA LEU A 106 -16.06 -2.04 9.55
C LEU A 106 -15.20 -3.22 9.07
N PRO A 107 -14.89 -4.20 9.94
CA PRO A 107 -14.11 -5.37 9.56
C PRO A 107 -14.64 -6.14 8.34
N GLU A 108 -15.96 -6.06 8.12
CA GLU A 108 -16.63 -6.72 6.98
C GLU A 108 -16.41 -6.00 5.64
N ASN A 109 -16.04 -4.70 5.68
CA ASN A 109 -15.87 -3.84 4.52
C ASN A 109 -14.40 -3.44 4.28
N LEU A 110 -13.46 -4.16 4.87
CA LEU A 110 -12.04 -3.89 4.67
C LEU A 110 -11.59 -4.29 3.26
N ILE A 111 -10.85 -3.39 2.62
CA ILE A 111 -10.28 -3.57 1.29
C ILE A 111 -8.76 -3.57 1.42
N GLU A 112 -8.11 -4.62 0.97
CA GLU A 112 -6.65 -4.76 1.05
C GLU A 112 -5.94 -4.06 -0.11
N LYS A 113 -6.53 -4.10 -1.30
CA LYS A 113 -5.93 -3.56 -2.53
C LYS A 113 -6.92 -2.75 -3.34
N VAL A 114 -6.42 -1.69 -3.94
CA VAL A 114 -7.15 -0.88 -4.92
C VAL A 114 -6.42 -1.00 -6.25
N GLU A 115 -7.04 -1.69 -7.20
CA GLU A 115 -6.47 -1.87 -8.53
C GLU A 115 -6.83 -0.69 -9.42
N ILE A 116 -5.83 -0.12 -10.07
CA ILE A 116 -5.96 0.97 -11.03
C ILE A 116 -5.53 0.48 -12.39
N ASP A 117 -6.47 0.40 -13.33
CA ASP A 117 -6.17 0.04 -14.72
C ASP A 117 -5.70 1.27 -15.49
N LEU A 118 -4.50 1.18 -16.05
CA LEU A 118 -3.88 2.22 -16.86
C LEU A 118 -4.06 1.99 -18.37
N ASP A 119 -4.85 0.98 -18.77
CA ASP A 119 -5.11 0.73 -20.20
C ASP A 119 -5.80 1.94 -20.84
N GLY A 120 -5.24 2.45 -21.93
CA GLY A 120 -5.74 3.63 -22.64
C GLY A 120 -5.39 4.99 -22.01
N LYS A 121 -4.60 5.02 -20.94
CA LYS A 121 -4.09 6.26 -20.37
C LYS A 121 -2.91 6.81 -21.18
N THR A 122 -2.82 8.13 -21.22
CA THR A 122 -1.84 8.88 -22.00
C THR A 122 -1.11 9.89 -21.14
N ALA A 123 0.00 10.43 -21.64
CA ALA A 123 0.71 11.50 -20.97
C ALA A 123 -0.20 12.70 -20.71
N GLY A 124 -0.14 13.23 -19.51
CA GLY A 124 -1.03 14.29 -18.98
C GLY A 124 -2.19 13.77 -18.13
N ASP A 125 -2.51 12.47 -18.19
CA ASP A 125 -3.59 11.91 -17.39
C ASP A 125 -3.19 11.84 -15.90
N THR A 126 -4.15 12.19 -15.05
CA THR A 126 -3.99 12.16 -13.58
C THR A 126 -5.17 11.43 -12.97
N ILE A 127 -4.91 10.51 -12.05
CA ILE A 127 -5.94 9.79 -11.30
C ILE A 127 -5.86 10.23 -9.84
N ARG A 128 -7.01 10.66 -9.29
CA ARG A 128 -7.12 11.11 -7.90
C ARG A 128 -7.85 10.08 -7.05
N VAL A 129 -7.70 10.19 -5.74
CA VAL A 129 -8.35 9.30 -4.76
C VAL A 129 -9.87 9.24 -4.99
N LYS A 130 -10.53 10.37 -5.30
CA LYS A 130 -11.98 10.45 -5.56
C LYS A 130 -12.45 9.65 -6.78
N ASP A 131 -11.55 9.37 -7.74
CA ASP A 131 -11.86 8.66 -8.98
C ASP A 131 -11.76 7.13 -8.81
N LEU A 132 -11.33 6.69 -7.63
CA LEU A 132 -11.13 5.28 -7.32
C LEU A 132 -12.40 4.62 -6.76
N PRO A 133 -12.57 3.31 -6.97
CA PRO A 133 -13.72 2.56 -6.46
C PRO A 133 -13.90 2.66 -4.95
N ILE A 134 -12.80 2.77 -4.20
CA ILE A 134 -12.81 2.90 -2.74
C ILE A 134 -13.51 4.18 -2.27
N ALA A 135 -13.50 5.25 -3.07
CA ALA A 135 -14.14 6.52 -2.72
C ALA A 135 -15.68 6.43 -2.73
N THR A 136 -16.23 5.51 -3.51
CA THR A 136 -17.69 5.31 -3.67
C THR A 136 -18.22 4.09 -2.94
N ALA A 137 -17.34 3.31 -2.30
CA ALA A 137 -17.69 2.09 -1.60
C ALA A 137 -18.50 2.37 -0.33
N GLU A 138 -19.62 1.67 -0.15
CA GLU A 138 -20.47 1.82 1.02
C GLU A 138 -19.77 1.35 2.31
N GLY A 139 -19.88 2.13 3.35
CA GLY A 139 -19.30 1.81 4.66
C GLY A 139 -17.83 2.13 4.83
N ILE A 140 -17.21 2.76 3.83
CA ILE A 140 -15.83 3.24 3.88
C ILE A 140 -15.80 4.75 4.08
N HIS A 141 -15.00 5.19 5.03
CA HIS A 141 -14.71 6.60 5.27
C HIS A 141 -13.25 6.89 4.96
N LEU A 142 -13.00 7.56 3.85
CA LEU A 142 -11.66 7.99 3.47
C LEU A 142 -11.07 8.94 4.51
N LYS A 143 -9.82 8.72 4.86
CA LYS A 143 -8.98 9.62 5.68
C LYS A 143 -8.00 10.40 4.82
N THR A 144 -7.55 9.79 3.72
CA THR A 144 -6.75 10.45 2.69
C THR A 144 -7.61 11.51 1.98
N ASN A 145 -6.99 12.62 1.62
CA ASN A 145 -7.69 13.71 0.92
C ASN A 145 -8.19 13.23 -0.45
N PRO A 146 -9.50 13.34 -0.75
CA PRO A 146 -10.06 12.91 -2.04
C PRO A 146 -9.47 13.60 -3.28
N GLU A 147 -8.94 14.81 -3.12
CA GLU A 147 -8.31 15.57 -4.21
C GLU A 147 -6.84 15.23 -4.43
N GLU A 148 -6.27 14.38 -3.58
CA GLU A 148 -4.88 13.96 -3.69
C GLU A 148 -4.67 13.07 -4.92
N THR A 149 -3.55 13.31 -5.62
CA THR A 149 -3.19 12.57 -6.82
C THR A 149 -2.56 11.24 -6.43
N VAL A 150 -3.10 10.16 -6.95
CA VAL A 150 -2.59 8.80 -6.74
C VAL A 150 -1.58 8.42 -7.81
N VAL A 151 -1.97 8.64 -9.07
CA VAL A 151 -1.14 8.32 -10.23
C VAL A 151 -1.15 9.48 -11.21
N GLN A 152 0.00 9.78 -11.75
CA GLN A 152 0.19 10.75 -12.82
C GLN A 152 1.01 10.12 -13.95
N VAL A 153 0.60 10.38 -15.19
CA VAL A 153 1.38 10.01 -16.38
C VAL A 153 2.04 11.27 -16.93
N THR A 154 3.36 11.35 -16.81
CA THR A 154 4.14 12.51 -17.28
C THR A 154 4.72 12.26 -18.68
N GLU A 155 4.90 13.34 -19.47
CA GLU A 155 5.57 13.23 -20.76
C GLU A 155 7.07 13.01 -20.57
N VAL A 156 7.65 12.15 -21.40
CA VAL A 156 9.11 12.01 -21.44
C VAL A 156 9.66 13.22 -22.20
N HIS A 157 10.19 14.19 -21.50
CA HIS A 157 11.03 15.21 -22.09
C HIS A 157 12.42 14.60 -22.29
N ASN A 158 12.70 14.16 -23.51
CA ASN A 158 14.09 13.98 -23.92
C ASN A 158 14.70 15.40 -23.93
N ALA A 159 15.61 15.66 -23.00
CA ALA A 159 16.47 16.84 -23.10
C ALA A 159 17.16 16.77 -24.48
N PRO A 160 17.21 17.87 -25.26
CA PRO A 160 17.92 17.87 -26.52
C PRO A 160 19.38 17.52 -26.20
N GLU A 161 19.93 16.54 -26.91
CA GLU A 161 21.36 16.33 -26.98
C GLU A 161 21.98 17.67 -27.42
N GLU A 162 22.80 18.26 -26.57
CA GLU A 162 23.66 19.36 -26.96
C GLU A 162 24.57 18.80 -28.05
N GLU A 163 24.34 19.21 -29.30
CA GLU A 163 25.30 19.02 -30.40
C GLU A 163 26.58 19.76 -29.99
N GLU A 164 27.61 18.97 -29.61
CA GLU A 164 28.97 19.46 -29.59
C GLU A 164 29.34 19.86 -31.02
N THR A 165 29.21 21.14 -31.30
CA THR A 165 29.83 21.75 -32.48
C THR A 165 31.34 21.70 -32.26
N GLU A 166 31.99 20.73 -32.90
CA GLU A 166 33.42 20.79 -33.21
C GLU A 166 33.67 22.01 -34.09
N GLU A 167 34.13 23.08 -33.51
CA GLU A 167 34.74 24.19 -34.24
C GLU A 167 36.20 23.87 -34.42
N ALA A 168 36.51 23.38 -35.64
CA ALA A 168 37.86 23.30 -36.15
C ALA A 168 38.45 24.71 -36.22
N ALA A 169 39.47 24.99 -35.48
CA ALA A 169 40.33 26.14 -35.68
C ALA A 169 41.60 25.67 -36.39
N GLU A 170 41.69 26.02 -37.69
CA GLU A 170 42.94 26.18 -38.43
C GLU A 170 43.67 27.41 -37.89
N GLU A 171 44.93 27.22 -37.53
CA GLU A 171 46.14 28.00 -37.98
C GLU A 171 47.35 27.66 -37.10
#